data_2d6333abb05948c22c4e5c5ab3ac1c5e
#
_entry.id   2d6333abb05948c22c4e5c5ab3ac1c5e
#
_cell.length_a   1.000
_cell.length_b   1.000
_cell.length_c   1.000
_cell.angle_alpha   90.00
_cell.angle_beta   90.00
_cell.angle_gamma   90.00
#
_symmetry.space_group_name_H-M   'P 1'
#
loop_
_entity.id
_entity.type
_entity.pdbx_description
1 polymer ?
#
loop_
_entity_poly.entity_id
_entity_poly.type
_entity_poly.pdbx_seq_one_letter_code
_entity_poly.pdbx_strand_id
1 'polypeptide(L)'
;CEIKDGMTISFHHHFREGDYVVIMVMDEIHKMGIKGITICASSLGKANDAIVPYIEDGTIVGIQSSGVRGKIGEAISTGKLRDIAIMRSHGGRVRAIESGEVHIDIAFIGAPTCDEYGNMRANGGKSDCGVLSYAMVDAQYADRVVAITDCLVPFPNIPASISMTQVDFVCVVDEIGNPAKIATGAAKPTTDVRKIMMADYCTQFVINTPYFKDGFSYQTGVGGASIASTISLGKIMEERGIKMGLGLGGITTPMCNLLAKGLIDKIVDTQDFDMGAIESIKTNPNHIEISASEYADPFNKGAYVNKLDFVILASLEVDVNFNCNVVVGSDGMITGAQGGHPDTAAGAKCTIVIAPLLQGRIPAICTNVTTVTTPGETVDVVITDYGIAINPRRQDLIECMKDVKLPFCTIEELRDKAYGIVGEPDPVQFGDRVVGI
;
A
#
# COMPACT_ATOMS: atom_id res chain seq x y z
N CYS A 1 11.70 -23.55 15.75
CA CYS A 1 10.99 -23.59 14.45
C CYS A 1 11.76 -24.33 13.36
N GLU A 2 12.97 -24.84 13.66
CA GLU A 2 13.81 -25.66 12.75
C GLU A 2 14.09 -25.00 11.38
N ILE A 3 14.45 -23.71 11.39
CA ILE A 3 14.82 -22.99 10.17
C ILE A 3 16.06 -23.61 9.52
N LYS A 4 16.09 -23.68 8.17
CA LYS A 4 17.15 -24.32 7.38
C LYS A 4 17.53 -23.45 6.18
N ASP A 5 18.68 -23.76 5.59
CA ASP A 5 19.12 -23.17 4.32
C ASP A 5 18.06 -23.30 3.23
N GLY A 6 17.89 -22.26 2.45
CA GLY A 6 17.01 -22.23 1.29
C GLY A 6 15.52 -22.02 1.58
N MET A 7 15.12 -21.87 2.84
CA MET A 7 13.72 -21.64 3.21
C MET A 7 13.21 -20.26 2.77
N THR A 8 11.91 -20.20 2.52
CA THR A 8 11.17 -18.96 2.34
C THR A 8 10.51 -18.58 3.65
N ILE A 9 10.81 -17.38 4.15
CA ILE A 9 10.22 -16.85 5.38
C ILE A 9 9.40 -15.60 5.07
N SER A 10 8.33 -15.37 5.84
CA SER A 10 7.47 -14.22 5.61
C SER A 10 7.45 -13.23 6.76
N PHE A 11 7.20 -11.97 6.40
CA PHE A 11 7.02 -10.84 7.31
C PHE A 11 5.89 -9.94 6.82
N HIS A 12 5.27 -9.21 7.75
CA HIS A 12 4.32 -8.15 7.44
C HIS A 12 4.87 -6.77 7.79
N HIS A 13 4.33 -5.70 7.17
CA HIS A 13 4.85 -4.34 7.32
C HIS A 13 3.95 -3.39 8.12
N HIS A 14 3.08 -3.91 9.00
CA HIS A 14 2.17 -3.06 9.80
C HIS A 14 2.91 -2.16 10.79
N PHE A 15 4.13 -2.55 11.23
CA PHE A 15 4.98 -1.71 12.09
C PHE A 15 5.71 -0.59 11.33
N ARG A 16 5.70 -0.60 9.97
CA ARG A 16 6.23 0.46 9.11
C ARG A 16 7.67 0.85 9.44
N GLU A 17 7.94 2.16 9.65
CA GLU A 17 9.27 2.65 10.01
C GLU A 17 9.66 2.35 11.48
N GLY A 18 8.76 1.76 12.24
CA GLY A 18 8.99 1.30 13.61
C GLY A 18 9.32 -0.17 13.75
N ASP A 19 9.42 -0.93 12.65
CA ASP A 19 9.62 -2.38 12.71
C ASP A 19 10.99 -2.78 13.26
N TYR A 20 10.99 -3.74 14.21
CA TYR A 20 12.18 -4.40 14.73
C TYR A 20 12.20 -5.91 14.46
N VAL A 21 11.05 -6.48 14.03
CA VAL A 21 10.89 -7.93 13.87
C VAL A 21 11.79 -8.48 12.76
N VAL A 22 11.81 -7.82 11.61
CA VAL A 22 12.60 -8.29 10.44
C VAL A 22 14.08 -8.40 10.80
N ILE A 23 14.67 -7.35 11.37
CA ILE A 23 16.10 -7.36 11.69
C ILE A 23 16.42 -8.33 12.82
N MET A 24 15.59 -8.41 13.85
CA MET A 24 15.75 -9.34 14.96
C MET A 24 15.83 -10.78 14.49
N VAL A 25 14.90 -11.19 13.63
CA VAL A 25 14.86 -12.56 13.08
C VAL A 25 16.04 -12.82 12.16
N MET A 26 16.40 -11.86 11.30
CA MET A 26 17.53 -12.01 10.38
C MET A 26 18.88 -12.04 11.09
N ASP A 27 19.04 -11.30 12.19
CA ASP A 27 20.24 -11.36 13.02
C ASP A 27 20.44 -12.76 13.63
N GLU A 28 19.38 -13.39 14.13
CA GLU A 28 19.44 -14.75 14.66
C GLU A 28 19.72 -15.80 13.56
N ILE A 29 19.08 -15.68 12.42
CA ILE A 29 19.33 -16.54 11.25
C ILE A 29 20.79 -16.44 10.82
N HIS A 30 21.33 -15.25 10.74
CA HIS A 30 22.75 -15.03 10.40
C HIS A 30 23.71 -15.63 11.44
N LYS A 31 23.44 -15.44 12.74
CA LYS A 31 24.23 -16.02 13.85
C LYS A 31 24.23 -17.55 13.82
N MET A 32 23.13 -18.17 13.37
CA MET A 32 23.02 -19.62 13.19
C MET A 32 23.82 -20.12 11.97
N GLY A 33 24.35 -19.23 11.12
CA GLY A 33 25.08 -19.57 9.91
C GLY A 33 24.20 -20.05 8.75
N ILE A 34 22.90 -19.85 8.81
CA ILE A 34 21.93 -20.23 7.77
C ILE A 34 22.06 -19.31 6.56
N LYS A 35 21.96 -19.90 5.36
CA LYS A 35 22.13 -19.22 4.07
C LYS A 35 21.02 -19.52 3.09
N GLY A 36 20.90 -18.71 2.07
CA GLY A 36 19.99 -18.96 0.96
C GLY A 36 18.52 -18.63 1.23
N ILE A 37 18.23 -17.81 2.23
CA ILE A 37 16.86 -17.43 2.60
C ILE A 37 16.21 -16.57 1.52
N THR A 38 14.94 -16.88 1.21
CA THR A 38 14.06 -15.99 0.47
C THR A 38 13.11 -15.28 1.45
N ILE A 39 13.05 -13.96 1.38
CA ILE A 39 12.09 -13.17 2.15
C ILE A 39 10.84 -12.92 1.31
N CYS A 40 9.68 -13.37 1.79
CA CYS A 40 8.36 -13.04 1.24
C CYS A 40 7.67 -12.03 2.18
N ALA A 41 7.85 -10.73 1.93
CA ALA A 41 7.30 -9.68 2.80
C ALA A 41 6.17 -8.91 2.12
N SER A 42 5.17 -8.49 2.88
CA SER A 42 4.12 -7.61 2.35
C SER A 42 4.65 -6.24 1.91
N SER A 43 5.73 -5.74 2.52
CA SER A 43 6.58 -4.64 2.04
C SER A 43 7.84 -4.55 2.92
N LEU A 44 8.93 -3.99 2.39
CA LEU A 44 10.16 -3.70 3.13
C LEU A 44 10.48 -2.20 3.02
N GLY A 45 10.52 -1.53 4.18
CA GLY A 45 10.78 -0.10 4.31
C GLY A 45 12.23 0.21 4.69
N LYS A 46 12.51 1.50 4.92
CA LYS A 46 13.84 1.95 5.38
C LYS A 46 14.19 1.41 6.78
N ALA A 47 13.19 1.10 7.61
CA ALA A 47 13.42 0.46 8.91
C ALA A 47 14.17 -0.88 8.77
N ASN A 48 14.02 -1.55 7.63
CA ASN A 48 14.62 -2.84 7.36
C ASN A 48 15.98 -2.74 6.65
N ASP A 49 16.53 -1.55 6.39
CA ASP A 49 17.80 -1.34 5.65
C ASP A 49 19.00 -2.07 6.27
N ALA A 50 18.93 -2.41 7.56
CA ALA A 50 19.98 -3.13 8.26
C ALA A 50 20.19 -4.58 7.78
N ILE A 51 19.24 -5.15 6.98
CA ILE A 51 19.40 -6.49 6.41
C ILE A 51 20.27 -6.51 5.13
N VAL A 52 20.68 -5.36 4.59
CA VAL A 52 21.51 -5.30 3.34
C VAL A 52 22.81 -6.10 3.45
N PRO A 53 23.56 -6.10 4.57
CA PRO A 53 24.74 -6.97 4.70
C PRO A 53 24.42 -8.47 4.52
N TYR A 54 23.22 -8.92 4.88
CA TYR A 54 22.77 -10.29 4.72
C TYR A 54 22.38 -10.63 3.28
N ILE A 55 22.09 -9.65 2.44
CA ILE A 55 21.98 -9.80 0.99
C ILE A 55 23.38 -9.99 0.39
N GLU A 56 24.35 -9.19 0.82
CA GLU A 56 25.72 -9.19 0.28
C GLU A 56 26.48 -10.47 0.63
N ASP A 57 26.22 -11.07 1.80
CA ASP A 57 26.90 -12.30 2.25
C ASP A 57 26.16 -13.60 1.86
N GLY A 58 25.01 -13.50 1.16
CA GLY A 58 24.22 -14.62 0.69
C GLY A 58 23.37 -15.31 1.77
N THR A 59 23.18 -14.69 2.94
CA THR A 59 22.16 -15.12 3.92
C THR A 59 20.78 -14.93 3.30
N ILE A 60 20.53 -13.77 2.67
CA ILE A 60 19.34 -13.50 1.87
C ILE A 60 19.71 -13.58 0.38
N VAL A 61 19.00 -14.39 -0.38
CA VAL A 61 19.25 -14.57 -1.80
C VAL A 61 18.07 -14.16 -2.68
N GLY A 62 16.85 -14.18 -2.15
CA GLY A 62 15.63 -13.83 -2.86
C GLY A 62 14.77 -12.87 -2.03
N ILE A 63 14.06 -11.98 -2.72
CA ILE A 63 13.06 -11.09 -2.13
C ILE A 63 11.80 -11.10 -3.00
N GLN A 64 10.66 -11.38 -2.37
CA GLN A 64 9.34 -11.27 -2.97
C GLN A 64 8.52 -10.31 -2.13
N SER A 65 8.01 -9.23 -2.74
CA SER A 65 7.37 -8.15 -1.97
C SER A 65 6.41 -7.33 -2.81
N SER A 66 5.49 -6.60 -2.17
CA SER A 66 4.69 -5.59 -2.88
C SER A 66 5.44 -4.26 -3.05
N GLY A 67 6.59 -4.12 -2.43
CA GLY A 67 7.45 -2.96 -2.57
C GLY A 67 8.67 -3.00 -1.67
N VAL A 68 9.73 -2.38 -2.13
CA VAL A 68 10.97 -2.19 -1.38
C VAL A 68 11.41 -0.73 -1.50
N ARG A 69 12.01 -0.22 -0.42
CA ARG A 69 12.51 1.15 -0.36
C ARG A 69 13.88 1.18 0.30
N GLY A 70 14.53 2.33 0.24
CA GLY A 70 15.82 2.56 0.92
C GLY A 70 16.96 1.74 0.32
N LYS A 71 17.89 1.34 1.16
CA LYS A 71 19.10 0.62 0.75
C LYS A 71 18.83 -0.79 0.20
N ILE A 72 17.70 -1.41 0.56
CA ILE A 72 17.29 -2.70 0.00
C ILE A 72 16.96 -2.53 -1.48
N GLY A 73 16.19 -1.51 -1.85
CA GLY A 73 15.89 -1.20 -3.25
C GLY A 73 17.15 -0.90 -4.05
N GLU A 74 18.09 -0.14 -3.49
CA GLU A 74 19.41 0.11 -4.09
C GLU A 74 20.21 -1.19 -4.28
N ALA A 75 20.26 -2.06 -3.27
CA ALA A 75 20.97 -3.34 -3.34
C ALA A 75 20.41 -4.26 -4.44
N ILE A 76 19.08 -4.31 -4.60
CA ILE A 76 18.44 -5.06 -5.68
C ILE A 76 18.81 -4.43 -7.04
N SER A 77 18.60 -3.11 -7.19
CA SER A 77 18.83 -2.38 -8.45
C SER A 77 20.27 -2.44 -8.94
N THR A 78 21.23 -2.52 -8.01
CA THR A 78 22.66 -2.66 -8.31
C THR A 78 23.13 -4.11 -8.47
N GLY A 79 22.19 -5.07 -8.44
CA GLY A 79 22.47 -6.49 -8.69
C GLY A 79 23.16 -7.23 -7.55
N LYS A 80 23.09 -6.73 -6.30
CA LYS A 80 23.66 -7.40 -5.12
C LYS A 80 22.81 -8.60 -4.68
N LEU A 81 21.50 -8.59 -4.93
CA LEU A 81 20.65 -9.75 -4.68
C LEU A 81 21.00 -10.86 -5.69
N ARG A 82 21.17 -12.09 -5.23
CA ARG A 82 21.55 -13.21 -6.08
C ARG A 82 20.45 -13.58 -7.08
N ASP A 83 19.24 -13.74 -6.58
CA ASP A 83 18.08 -14.11 -7.38
C ASP A 83 17.33 -12.86 -7.86
N ILE A 84 16.41 -13.03 -8.80
CA ILE A 84 15.57 -11.92 -9.30
C ILE A 84 14.55 -11.56 -8.21
N ALA A 85 14.45 -10.28 -7.86
CA ALA A 85 13.39 -9.81 -6.98
C ALA A 85 12.03 -9.91 -7.68
N ILE A 86 11.01 -10.38 -6.97
CA ILE A 86 9.66 -10.49 -7.51
C ILE A 86 8.75 -9.47 -6.82
N MET A 87 8.21 -8.54 -7.62
CA MET A 87 7.36 -7.47 -7.15
C MET A 87 5.91 -7.78 -7.52
N ARG A 88 5.08 -8.06 -6.52
CA ARG A 88 3.64 -8.32 -6.70
C ARG A 88 2.81 -7.23 -6.03
N SER A 89 1.60 -6.99 -6.55
CA SER A 89 0.62 -6.21 -5.79
C SER A 89 0.23 -6.88 -4.48
N HIS A 90 -0.52 -6.20 -3.62
CA HIS A 90 -1.04 -6.82 -2.40
C HIS A 90 -1.93 -8.03 -2.73
N GLY A 91 -2.86 -7.89 -3.66
CA GLY A 91 -3.70 -8.99 -4.12
C GLY A 91 -2.91 -10.08 -4.86
N GLY A 92 -1.95 -9.69 -5.69
CA GLY A 92 -1.08 -10.63 -6.40
C GLY A 92 -0.19 -11.45 -5.47
N ARG A 93 0.33 -10.86 -4.38
CA ARG A 93 1.09 -11.58 -3.34
C ARG A 93 0.22 -12.61 -2.63
N VAL A 94 -0.96 -12.18 -2.18
CA VAL A 94 -1.93 -13.05 -1.53
C VAL A 94 -2.28 -14.22 -2.44
N ARG A 95 -2.62 -13.94 -3.69
CA ARG A 95 -2.96 -14.98 -4.66
C ARG A 95 -1.84 -15.97 -4.88
N ALA A 96 -0.58 -15.50 -4.96
CA ALA A 96 0.57 -16.38 -5.13
C ALA A 96 0.76 -17.33 -3.95
N ILE A 97 0.49 -16.87 -2.73
CA ILE A 97 0.53 -17.69 -1.52
C ILE A 97 -0.62 -18.70 -1.51
N GLU A 98 -1.85 -18.26 -1.72
CA GLU A 98 -3.06 -19.11 -1.68
C GLU A 98 -3.06 -20.17 -2.77
N SER A 99 -2.45 -19.89 -3.94
CA SER A 99 -2.33 -20.87 -5.03
C SER A 99 -1.18 -21.85 -4.86
N GLY A 100 -0.29 -21.63 -3.88
CA GLY A 100 0.92 -22.41 -3.71
C GLY A 100 2.05 -22.08 -4.71
N GLU A 101 1.91 -20.99 -5.51
CA GLU A 101 3.00 -20.48 -6.33
C GLU A 101 4.16 -19.98 -5.45
N VAL A 102 3.81 -19.40 -4.31
CA VAL A 102 4.74 -19.03 -3.25
C VAL A 102 4.45 -19.90 -2.04
N HIS A 103 5.41 -20.78 -1.72
CA HIS A 103 5.38 -21.55 -0.48
C HIS A 103 6.11 -20.78 0.62
N ILE A 104 5.51 -20.69 1.81
CA ILE A 104 6.10 -20.08 3.00
C ILE A 104 6.41 -21.19 4.00
N ASP A 105 7.69 -21.43 4.27
CA ASP A 105 8.12 -22.42 5.27
C ASP A 105 7.83 -21.89 6.70
N ILE A 106 8.11 -20.60 6.97
CA ILE A 106 7.90 -20.03 8.29
C ILE A 106 7.37 -18.59 8.15
N ALA A 107 6.24 -18.30 8.79
CA ALA A 107 5.74 -16.95 8.96
C ALA A 107 6.16 -16.38 10.32
N PHE A 108 6.94 -15.31 10.33
CA PHE A 108 7.29 -14.56 11.55
C PHE A 108 6.38 -13.35 11.68
N ILE A 109 5.47 -13.39 12.66
CA ILE A 109 4.41 -12.41 12.80
C ILE A 109 4.58 -11.65 14.10
N GLY A 110 4.94 -10.37 13.99
CA GLY A 110 4.91 -9.46 15.11
C GLY A 110 3.47 -9.11 15.51
N ALA A 111 3.12 -9.26 16.76
CA ALA A 111 1.79 -8.95 17.26
C ALA A 111 1.86 -8.06 18.51
N PRO A 112 1.17 -6.89 18.52
CA PRO A 112 1.10 -6.01 19.67
C PRO A 112 0.67 -6.69 20.97
N THR A 113 -0.24 -7.67 20.90
CA THR A 113 -0.57 -8.57 21.99
C THR A 113 -0.75 -10.00 21.49
N CYS A 114 -0.32 -10.96 22.33
CA CYS A 114 -0.53 -12.39 22.08
C CYS A 114 -0.80 -13.06 23.43
N ASP A 115 -1.66 -14.09 23.49
CA ASP A 115 -1.76 -14.95 24.67
C ASP A 115 -0.83 -16.18 24.55
N GLU A 116 -0.73 -16.94 25.64
CA GLU A 116 0.16 -18.10 25.72
C GLU A 116 -0.20 -19.24 24.76
N TYR A 117 -1.41 -19.21 24.19
CA TYR A 117 -1.87 -20.19 23.18
C TYR A 117 -1.70 -19.69 21.74
N GLY A 118 -1.38 -18.41 21.54
CA GLY A 118 -1.09 -17.86 20.22
C GLY A 118 -2.21 -17.02 19.60
N ASN A 119 -3.26 -16.63 20.33
CA ASN A 119 -4.23 -15.67 19.81
C ASN A 119 -3.59 -14.29 19.70
N MET A 120 -3.38 -13.80 18.48
CA MET A 120 -2.74 -12.51 18.19
C MET A 120 -3.75 -11.41 17.93
N ARG A 121 -3.49 -10.21 18.45
CA ARG A 121 -4.22 -8.98 18.11
C ARG A 121 -3.27 -7.86 17.73
N ALA A 122 -3.74 -7.01 16.84
CA ALA A 122 -3.02 -5.85 16.32
C ALA A 122 -3.00 -4.66 17.30
N ASN A 123 -3.63 -4.78 18.45
CA ASN A 123 -3.80 -3.69 19.41
C ASN A 123 -3.86 -4.20 20.85
N GLY A 124 -3.84 -3.26 21.82
CA GLY A 124 -3.87 -3.53 23.26
C GLY A 124 -2.49 -3.61 23.91
N GLY A 125 -1.42 -3.42 23.15
CA GLY A 125 -0.04 -3.36 23.64
C GLY A 125 0.59 -1.98 23.45
N LYS A 126 1.91 -1.89 23.69
CA LYS A 126 2.67 -0.65 23.45
C LYS A 126 3.00 -0.40 21.97
N SER A 127 3.00 -1.46 21.17
CA SER A 127 3.35 -1.43 19.74
C SER A 127 2.12 -1.56 18.84
N ASP A 128 0.98 -0.98 19.24
CA ASP A 128 -0.28 -1.04 18.47
C ASP A 128 -0.06 -0.62 17.02
N CYS A 129 -0.55 -1.45 16.08
CA CYS A 129 -0.46 -1.21 14.64
C CYS A 129 -1.83 -1.22 13.94
N GLY A 130 -2.91 -1.46 14.69
CA GLY A 130 -4.31 -1.39 14.25
C GLY A 130 -4.82 -2.71 13.69
N VAL A 131 -4.21 -3.23 12.63
CA VAL A 131 -4.61 -4.46 11.93
C VAL A 131 -3.43 -5.38 11.64
N LEU A 132 -3.69 -6.69 11.40
CA LEU A 132 -2.70 -7.69 10.96
C LEU A 132 -3.04 -8.30 9.58
N SER A 133 -3.89 -7.69 8.84
CA SER A 133 -4.48 -8.06 7.55
C SER A 133 -3.60 -8.93 6.62
N TYR A 134 -2.40 -8.45 6.29
CA TYR A 134 -1.48 -9.18 5.40
C TYR A 134 -0.94 -10.45 6.06
N ALA A 135 -0.72 -10.41 7.37
CA ALA A 135 -0.22 -11.53 8.15
C ALA A 135 -1.24 -12.66 8.32
N MET A 136 -2.55 -12.37 8.19
CA MET A 136 -3.59 -13.39 8.26
C MET A 136 -3.44 -14.45 7.17
N VAL A 137 -3.09 -14.05 5.96
CA VAL A 137 -2.86 -14.98 4.84
C VAL A 137 -1.57 -15.76 5.06
N ASP A 138 -0.51 -15.10 5.53
CA ASP A 138 0.75 -15.76 5.86
C ASP A 138 0.54 -16.83 6.94
N ALA A 139 -0.21 -16.51 8.00
CA ALA A 139 -0.54 -17.46 9.07
C ALA A 139 -1.38 -18.65 8.60
N GLN A 140 -2.23 -18.44 7.60
CA GLN A 140 -3.12 -19.48 7.10
C GLN A 140 -2.41 -20.51 6.21
N TYR A 141 -1.35 -20.08 5.50
CA TYR A 141 -0.72 -20.88 4.43
C TYR A 141 0.74 -21.23 4.69
N ALA A 142 1.40 -20.69 5.72
CA ALA A 142 2.74 -21.09 6.09
C ALA A 142 2.74 -22.49 6.75
N ASP A 143 3.82 -23.27 6.56
CA ASP A 143 3.99 -24.54 7.24
C ASP A 143 4.11 -24.37 8.75
N ARG A 144 4.70 -23.26 9.20
CA ARG A 144 4.85 -22.91 10.63
C ARG A 144 4.67 -21.42 10.85
N VAL A 145 4.04 -21.10 11.97
CA VAL A 145 3.77 -19.71 12.38
C VAL A 145 4.40 -19.43 13.73
N VAL A 146 5.23 -18.39 13.77
CA VAL A 146 5.86 -17.89 14.99
C VAL A 146 5.25 -16.53 15.33
N ALA A 147 4.44 -16.48 16.38
CA ALA A 147 3.99 -15.23 16.96
C ALA A 147 5.12 -14.59 17.77
N ILE A 148 5.48 -13.34 17.46
CA ILE A 148 6.49 -12.55 18.19
C ILE A 148 5.78 -11.38 18.84
N THR A 149 5.83 -11.30 20.18
CA THR A 149 5.14 -10.24 20.92
C THR A 149 6.01 -9.66 22.02
N ASP A 150 5.80 -8.37 22.30
CA ASP A 150 6.36 -7.69 23.47
C ASP A 150 5.32 -7.44 24.59
N CYS A 151 4.15 -8.07 24.46
CA CYS A 151 3.05 -8.00 25.42
C CYS A 151 2.27 -9.32 25.45
N LEU A 152 2.74 -10.25 26.28
CA LEU A 152 2.00 -11.49 26.56
C LEU A 152 0.83 -11.17 27.50
N VAL A 153 -0.38 -11.54 27.11
CA VAL A 153 -1.60 -11.30 27.86
C VAL A 153 -2.26 -12.61 28.28
N PRO A 154 -3.10 -12.63 29.32
CA PRO A 154 -3.85 -13.84 29.71
C PRO A 154 -4.80 -14.30 28.60
N PHE A 155 -4.94 -15.62 28.46
CA PHE A 155 -5.95 -16.25 27.61
C PHE A 155 -7.39 -15.95 28.15
N PRO A 156 -8.38 -15.69 27.24
CA PRO A 156 -8.28 -15.58 25.80
C PRO A 156 -8.05 -14.13 25.32
N ASN A 157 -7.14 -13.96 24.35
CA ASN A 157 -6.92 -12.66 23.67
C ASN A 157 -7.84 -12.53 22.45
N ILE A 158 -9.11 -12.18 22.69
CA ILE A 158 -10.17 -12.12 21.66
C ILE A 158 -10.85 -10.75 21.58
N PRO A 159 -11.44 -10.39 20.41
CA PRO A 159 -11.37 -11.12 19.14
C PRO A 159 -9.95 -11.15 18.60
N ALA A 160 -9.49 -12.31 18.14
CA ALA A 160 -8.16 -12.46 17.60
C ALA A 160 -8.13 -12.13 16.10
N SER A 161 -7.15 -11.36 15.66
CA SER A 161 -6.84 -11.16 14.24
C SER A 161 -6.33 -12.47 13.62
N ILE A 162 -5.50 -13.21 14.36
CA ILE A 162 -5.00 -14.54 14.00
C ILE A 162 -5.24 -15.46 15.18
N SER A 163 -5.93 -16.59 14.91
CA SER A 163 -6.32 -17.56 15.93
C SER A 163 -5.15 -18.47 16.34
N MET A 164 -5.14 -18.87 17.61
CA MET A 164 -4.20 -19.86 18.15
C MET A 164 -4.14 -21.15 17.34
N THR A 165 -5.18 -21.50 16.59
CA THR A 165 -5.23 -22.70 15.76
C THR A 165 -4.28 -22.63 14.56
N GLN A 166 -3.73 -21.46 14.25
CA GLN A 166 -2.80 -21.21 13.16
C GLN A 166 -1.37 -20.98 13.66
N VAL A 167 -1.13 -21.02 14.98
CA VAL A 167 0.15 -20.61 15.58
C VAL A 167 0.84 -21.81 16.20
N ASP A 168 2.11 -22.03 15.84
CA ASP A 168 2.93 -23.13 16.34
C ASP A 168 3.81 -22.72 17.52
N PHE A 169 4.28 -21.46 17.53
CA PHE A 169 5.21 -20.96 18.54
C PHE A 169 4.84 -19.55 18.97
N VAL A 170 4.97 -19.27 20.27
CA VAL A 170 4.88 -17.93 20.85
C VAL A 170 6.26 -17.54 21.37
N CYS A 171 6.82 -16.45 20.86
CA CYS A 171 8.10 -15.89 21.26
C CYS A 171 7.87 -14.52 21.91
N VAL A 172 8.23 -14.40 23.19
CA VAL A 172 8.13 -13.12 23.91
C VAL A 172 9.49 -12.44 23.89
N VAL A 173 9.50 -11.18 23.47
CA VAL A 173 10.68 -10.34 23.35
C VAL A 173 10.49 -9.01 24.07
N ASP A 174 11.57 -8.25 24.28
CA ASP A 174 11.46 -6.97 24.97
C ASP A 174 10.71 -5.91 24.16
N GLU A 175 10.96 -5.85 22.85
CA GLU A 175 10.36 -4.88 21.93
C GLU A 175 10.20 -5.50 20.53
N ILE A 176 9.02 -5.34 19.92
CA ILE A 176 8.75 -5.71 18.53
C ILE A 176 8.80 -4.51 17.58
N GLY A 177 8.79 -3.30 18.12
CA GLY A 177 8.83 -2.09 17.32
C GLY A 177 8.91 -0.82 18.16
N ASN A 178 9.15 0.30 17.48
CA ASN A 178 9.14 1.63 18.07
C ASN A 178 7.75 2.28 17.94
N PRO A 179 6.96 2.40 19.02
CA PRO A 179 5.61 2.96 18.96
C PRO A 179 5.54 4.36 18.34
N ALA A 180 6.58 5.18 18.56
CA ALA A 180 6.62 6.53 18.00
C ALA A 180 6.82 6.56 16.47
N LYS A 181 7.15 5.42 15.83
CA LYS A 181 7.39 5.33 14.39
C LYS A 181 6.40 4.42 13.66
N ILE A 182 5.59 3.66 14.36
CA ILE A 182 4.62 2.72 13.78
C ILE A 182 3.56 3.48 12.99
N ALA A 183 3.00 4.53 13.57
CA ALA A 183 1.89 5.29 13.01
C ALA A 183 2.28 6.75 12.65
N THR A 184 3.48 6.96 12.11
CA THR A 184 3.99 8.32 11.90
C THR A 184 4.20 8.69 10.44
N GLY A 185 3.82 9.93 10.11
CA GLY A 185 4.40 10.72 9.04
C GLY A 185 3.84 10.54 7.64
N ALA A 186 3.12 9.46 7.34
CA ALA A 186 2.57 9.23 6.01
C ALA A 186 1.32 10.10 5.76
N ALA A 187 0.47 10.25 6.76
CA ALA A 187 -0.83 10.91 6.67
C ALA A 187 -0.79 12.31 7.28
N LYS A 188 -0.25 13.30 6.55
CA LYS A 188 -0.29 14.70 7.00
C LYS A 188 -1.07 15.57 6.02
N PRO A 189 -1.99 16.45 6.51
CA PRO A 189 -2.58 17.49 5.68
C PRO A 189 -1.49 18.32 5.01
N THR A 190 -1.69 18.64 3.75
CA THR A 190 -0.73 19.43 2.98
C THR A 190 -1.00 20.93 3.11
N THR A 191 0.07 21.72 3.11
CA THR A 191 0.02 23.19 2.94
C THR A 191 0.53 23.60 1.55
N ASP A 192 0.95 22.67 0.73
CA ASP A 192 1.39 22.93 -0.65
C ASP A 192 0.16 23.31 -1.49
N VAL A 193 0.16 24.54 -2.00
CA VAL A 193 -0.94 25.13 -2.79
C VAL A 193 -1.25 24.29 -4.03
N ARG A 194 -0.24 23.70 -4.69
CA ARG A 194 -0.43 22.83 -5.85
C ARG A 194 -1.20 21.55 -5.48
N LYS A 195 -0.85 20.95 -4.34
CA LYS A 195 -1.56 19.76 -3.84
C LYS A 195 -2.99 20.07 -3.40
N ILE A 196 -3.22 21.26 -2.83
CA ILE A 196 -4.56 21.73 -2.46
C ILE A 196 -5.40 21.94 -3.73
N MET A 197 -4.82 22.55 -4.77
CA MET A 197 -5.50 22.75 -6.05
C MET A 197 -5.85 21.43 -6.75
N MET A 198 -4.92 20.48 -6.79
CA MET A 198 -5.20 19.13 -7.33
C MET A 198 -6.29 18.41 -6.52
N ALA A 199 -6.31 18.58 -5.21
CA ALA A 199 -7.34 18.05 -4.33
C ALA A 199 -8.73 18.67 -4.61
N ASP A 200 -8.77 19.96 -4.89
CA ASP A 200 -10.00 20.64 -5.30
C ASP A 200 -10.49 20.13 -6.66
N TYR A 201 -9.61 20.03 -7.66
CA TYR A 201 -9.94 19.45 -8.96
C TYR A 201 -10.49 18.03 -8.82
N CYS A 202 -9.84 17.19 -7.99
CA CYS A 202 -10.30 15.84 -7.72
C CYS A 202 -11.69 15.81 -7.09
N THR A 203 -11.91 16.65 -6.07
CA THR A 203 -13.20 16.75 -5.40
C THR A 203 -14.30 17.23 -6.35
N GLN A 204 -14.02 18.28 -7.14
CA GLN A 204 -14.96 18.78 -8.13
C GLN A 204 -15.23 17.75 -9.24
N PHE A 205 -14.23 16.98 -9.65
CA PHE A 205 -14.44 15.88 -10.60
C PHE A 205 -15.37 14.83 -10.00
N VAL A 206 -15.05 14.30 -8.81
CA VAL A 206 -15.82 13.24 -8.13
C VAL A 206 -17.30 13.61 -8.00
N ILE A 207 -17.61 14.81 -7.49
CA ILE A 207 -19.01 15.23 -7.20
C ILE A 207 -19.87 15.48 -8.45
N ASN A 208 -19.27 15.57 -9.64
CA ASN A 208 -19.95 15.72 -10.91
C ASN A 208 -20.07 14.37 -11.68
N THR A 209 -19.56 13.26 -11.14
CA THR A 209 -19.77 11.94 -11.72
C THR A 209 -21.11 11.32 -11.30
N PRO A 210 -21.66 10.37 -12.08
CA PRO A 210 -22.88 9.64 -11.69
C PRO A 210 -22.66 8.69 -10.52
N TYR A 211 -21.42 8.45 -10.11
CA TYR A 211 -21.06 7.56 -9.02
C TYR A 211 -21.12 8.24 -7.64
N PHE A 212 -21.05 9.59 -7.59
CA PHE A 212 -21.21 10.35 -6.34
C PHE A 212 -22.68 10.45 -5.94
N LYS A 213 -23.13 9.46 -5.21
CA LYS A 213 -24.49 9.33 -4.71
C LYS A 213 -24.49 8.70 -3.32
N ASP A 214 -25.61 8.77 -2.61
CA ASP A 214 -25.73 8.14 -1.29
C ASP A 214 -25.36 6.64 -1.36
N GLY A 215 -24.54 6.20 -0.40
CA GLY A 215 -24.01 4.84 -0.33
C GLY A 215 -22.78 4.55 -1.21
N PHE A 216 -22.16 5.56 -1.85
CA PHE A 216 -20.94 5.34 -2.64
C PHE A 216 -19.79 4.77 -1.81
N SER A 217 -18.83 4.14 -2.49
CA SER A 217 -17.64 3.54 -1.88
C SER A 217 -16.37 4.24 -2.34
N TYR A 218 -15.39 4.34 -1.45
CA TYR A 218 -14.23 5.19 -1.64
C TYR A 218 -12.97 4.62 -1.01
N GLN A 219 -11.87 4.71 -1.74
CA GLN A 219 -10.53 4.48 -1.20
C GLN A 219 -9.60 5.62 -1.64
N THR A 220 -8.67 5.98 -0.76
CA THR A 220 -7.68 7.01 -1.04
C THR A 220 -6.30 6.58 -0.58
N GLY A 221 -5.27 7.02 -1.32
CA GLY A 221 -3.89 6.92 -0.88
C GLY A 221 -3.57 7.91 0.26
N VAL A 222 -2.39 7.76 0.86
CA VAL A 222 -1.91 8.58 1.99
C VAL A 222 -1.19 9.87 1.57
N GLY A 223 -1.13 10.19 0.28
CA GLY A 223 -0.52 11.41 -0.23
C GLY A 223 -1.27 12.67 0.22
N GLY A 224 -0.55 13.79 0.39
CA GLY A 224 -1.15 15.04 0.89
C GLY A 224 -2.33 15.56 0.06
N ALA A 225 -2.30 15.41 -1.27
CA ALA A 225 -3.42 15.78 -2.15
C ALA A 225 -4.62 14.82 -1.96
N SER A 226 -4.39 13.53 -1.82
CA SER A 226 -5.44 12.52 -1.57
C SER A 226 -6.15 12.77 -0.24
N ILE A 227 -5.39 13.06 0.81
CA ILE A 227 -5.93 13.42 2.14
C ILE A 227 -6.75 14.71 2.05
N ALA A 228 -6.24 15.73 1.37
CA ALA A 228 -6.96 17.00 1.18
C ALA A 228 -8.27 16.79 0.40
N SER A 229 -8.29 15.93 -0.62
CA SER A 229 -9.50 15.55 -1.36
C SER A 229 -10.54 14.90 -0.44
N THR A 230 -10.12 13.98 0.44
CA THR A 230 -11.01 13.33 1.41
C THR A 230 -11.64 14.33 2.37
N ILE A 231 -10.86 15.29 2.87
CA ILE A 231 -11.36 16.35 3.76
C ILE A 231 -12.36 17.24 3.04
N SER A 232 -12.07 17.65 1.78
CA SER A 232 -12.95 18.50 0.97
C SER A 232 -14.23 17.77 0.59
N LEU A 233 -14.12 16.49 0.20
CA LEU A 233 -15.27 15.64 -0.12
C LEU A 233 -16.20 15.49 1.09
N GLY A 234 -15.64 15.29 2.29
CA GLY A 234 -16.42 15.19 3.53
C GLY A 234 -17.26 16.41 3.84
N LYS A 235 -16.78 17.62 3.54
CA LYS A 235 -17.56 18.86 3.69
C LYS A 235 -18.77 18.88 2.73
N ILE A 236 -18.54 18.51 1.47
CA ILE A 236 -19.61 18.46 0.47
C ILE A 236 -20.63 17.37 0.79
N MET A 237 -20.18 16.23 1.31
CA MET A 237 -21.08 15.17 1.78
C MET A 237 -22.00 15.69 2.90
N GLU A 238 -21.44 16.40 3.87
CA GLU A 238 -22.20 17.02 4.97
C GLU A 238 -23.21 18.06 4.45
N GLU A 239 -22.79 18.94 3.54
CA GLU A 239 -23.64 19.96 2.93
C GLU A 239 -24.80 19.40 2.08
N ARG A 240 -24.53 18.28 1.36
CA ARG A 240 -25.53 17.67 0.47
C ARG A 240 -26.34 16.54 1.11
N GLY A 241 -26.03 16.16 2.34
CA GLY A 241 -26.66 15.01 3.04
C GLY A 241 -26.36 13.67 2.38
N ILE A 242 -25.21 13.53 1.70
CA ILE A 242 -24.77 12.30 1.06
C ILE A 242 -23.83 11.56 2.01
N LYS A 243 -24.02 10.26 2.16
CA LYS A 243 -23.15 9.40 2.97
C LYS A 243 -22.36 8.43 2.09
N MET A 244 -21.15 8.11 2.54
CA MET A 244 -20.33 7.02 1.99
C MET A 244 -20.77 5.72 2.65
N GLY A 245 -21.10 4.71 1.86
CA GLY A 245 -21.47 3.38 2.39
C GLY A 245 -20.27 2.56 2.83
N LEU A 246 -19.11 2.76 2.18
CA LEU A 246 -17.91 1.98 2.43
C LEU A 246 -16.65 2.81 2.21
N GLY A 247 -15.83 2.94 3.27
CA GLY A 247 -14.43 3.33 3.18
C GLY A 247 -13.53 2.09 3.17
N LEU A 248 -12.57 2.02 2.25
CA LEU A 248 -11.74 0.83 2.05
C LEU A 248 -10.25 1.16 2.08
N GLY A 249 -9.45 0.19 2.49
CA GLY A 249 -8.02 0.08 2.26
C GLY A 249 -7.16 0.56 3.41
N GLY A 250 -6.09 1.29 3.11
CA GLY A 250 -5.25 1.93 4.11
C GLY A 250 -5.94 3.17 4.67
N ILE A 251 -6.16 3.19 5.96
CA ILE A 251 -7.02 4.15 6.64
C ILE A 251 -6.21 5.26 7.31
N THR A 252 -6.81 6.45 7.33
CA THR A 252 -6.22 7.66 7.94
C THR A 252 -7.24 8.37 8.81
N THR A 253 -6.78 9.20 9.74
CA THR A 253 -7.62 10.01 10.64
C THR A 253 -8.77 10.75 9.95
N PRO A 254 -8.60 11.41 8.77
CA PRO A 254 -9.72 12.03 8.07
C PRO A 254 -10.89 11.10 7.76
N MET A 255 -10.62 9.86 7.32
CA MET A 255 -11.66 8.85 7.09
C MET A 255 -12.37 8.48 8.41
N CYS A 256 -11.61 8.27 9.47
CA CYS A 256 -12.14 7.96 10.80
C CYS A 256 -13.01 9.09 11.37
N ASN A 257 -12.62 10.34 11.12
CA ASN A 257 -13.44 11.50 11.51
C ASN A 257 -14.78 11.56 10.76
N LEU A 258 -14.81 11.16 9.49
CA LEU A 258 -16.07 11.05 8.74
C LEU A 258 -16.94 9.90 9.27
N LEU A 259 -16.34 8.76 9.62
CA LEU A 259 -17.04 7.66 10.28
C LEU A 259 -17.65 8.08 11.62
N ALA A 260 -16.87 8.76 12.47
CA ALA A 260 -17.34 9.27 13.77
C ALA A 260 -18.49 10.28 13.65
N LYS A 261 -18.53 11.06 12.55
CA LYS A 261 -19.64 11.98 12.22
C LYS A 261 -20.86 11.27 11.62
N GLY A 262 -20.81 9.98 11.35
CA GLY A 262 -21.87 9.23 10.66
C GLY A 262 -22.02 9.57 9.18
N LEU A 263 -20.96 10.10 8.56
CA LEU A 263 -20.87 10.35 7.11
C LEU A 263 -20.33 9.14 6.35
N ILE A 264 -19.75 8.16 7.03
CA ILE A 264 -19.39 6.85 6.50
C ILE A 264 -20.13 5.80 7.31
N ASP A 265 -20.75 4.81 6.66
CA ASP A 265 -21.47 3.75 7.34
C ASP A 265 -20.51 2.72 7.94
N LYS A 266 -19.44 2.36 7.21
CA LYS A 266 -18.41 1.42 7.67
C LYS A 266 -17.07 1.67 6.99
N ILE A 267 -16.01 1.34 7.70
CA ILE A 267 -14.65 1.24 7.18
C ILE A 267 -14.22 -0.24 7.24
N VAL A 268 -13.63 -0.74 6.16
CA VAL A 268 -12.93 -2.04 6.12
C VAL A 268 -11.45 -1.78 5.84
N ASP A 269 -10.62 -2.23 6.76
CA ASP A 269 -9.24 -1.80 6.90
C ASP A 269 -8.25 -2.93 6.71
N THR A 270 -7.18 -2.62 5.99
CA THR A 270 -6.03 -3.50 5.75
C THR A 270 -4.74 -2.94 6.34
N GLN A 271 -4.71 -1.63 6.65
CA GLN A 271 -3.54 -0.98 7.23
C GLN A 271 -3.88 0.40 7.79
N ASP A 272 -3.57 0.62 9.05
CA ASP A 272 -3.63 1.93 9.67
C ASP A 272 -2.37 2.76 9.38
N PHE A 273 -2.57 4.02 8.97
CA PHE A 273 -1.47 4.92 8.59
C PHE A 273 -1.17 6.00 9.63
N ASP A 274 -2.02 6.15 10.63
CA ASP A 274 -1.84 7.12 11.71
C ASP A 274 -2.55 6.69 13.00
N MET A 275 -2.24 7.40 14.10
CA MET A 275 -2.78 7.09 15.42
C MET A 275 -4.30 7.19 15.51
N GLY A 276 -4.92 8.08 14.72
CA GLY A 276 -6.37 8.22 14.71
C GLY A 276 -7.08 7.02 14.08
N ALA A 277 -6.47 6.38 13.09
CA ALA A 277 -6.96 5.14 12.52
C ALA A 277 -6.85 3.99 13.53
N ILE A 278 -5.68 3.81 14.18
CA ILE A 278 -5.47 2.82 15.25
C ILE A 278 -6.47 2.99 16.40
N GLU A 279 -6.75 4.23 16.82
CA GLU A 279 -7.73 4.48 17.89
C GLU A 279 -9.17 4.21 17.43
N SER A 280 -9.48 4.53 16.17
CA SER A 280 -10.79 4.28 15.59
C SER A 280 -11.14 2.80 15.55
N ILE A 281 -10.22 1.95 15.08
CA ILE A 281 -10.48 0.49 14.99
C ILE A 281 -10.63 -0.15 16.39
N LYS A 282 -10.02 0.42 17.42
CA LYS A 282 -10.16 -0.05 18.80
C LYS A 282 -11.52 0.29 19.41
N THR A 283 -12.11 1.41 18.99
CA THR A 283 -13.25 2.02 19.69
C THR A 283 -14.54 2.06 18.87
N ASN A 284 -14.48 1.99 17.54
CA ASN A 284 -15.63 2.09 16.66
C ASN A 284 -16.00 0.73 16.05
N PRO A 285 -17.15 0.13 16.35
CA PRO A 285 -17.54 -1.19 15.84
C PRO A 285 -17.79 -1.23 14.32
N ASN A 286 -17.93 -0.07 13.68
CA ASN A 286 -18.07 0.05 12.23
C ASN A 286 -16.73 0.22 11.51
N HIS A 287 -15.60 0.17 12.23
CA HIS A 287 -14.27 0.08 11.69
C HIS A 287 -13.79 -1.37 11.85
N ILE A 288 -13.63 -2.10 10.75
CA ILE A 288 -13.48 -3.55 10.73
C ILE A 288 -12.17 -3.94 10.07
N GLU A 289 -11.40 -4.80 10.71
CA GLU A 289 -10.24 -5.45 10.12
C GLU A 289 -10.67 -6.53 9.12
N ILE A 290 -9.98 -6.58 7.96
CA ILE A 290 -10.15 -7.64 6.95
C ILE A 290 -8.81 -8.22 6.53
N SER A 291 -8.80 -9.45 6.04
CA SER A 291 -7.62 -10.05 5.45
C SER A 291 -7.25 -9.38 4.11
N ALA A 292 -5.99 -9.50 3.72
CA ALA A 292 -5.54 -9.04 2.41
C ALA A 292 -6.20 -9.83 1.25
N SER A 293 -6.66 -11.05 1.49
CA SER A 293 -7.46 -11.85 0.55
C SER A 293 -8.83 -11.21 0.31
N GLU A 294 -9.54 -10.87 1.38
CA GLU A 294 -10.82 -10.15 1.29
C GLU A 294 -10.66 -8.77 0.67
N TYR A 295 -9.50 -8.13 0.89
CA TYR A 295 -9.21 -6.84 0.30
C TYR A 295 -9.11 -6.91 -1.22
N ALA A 296 -8.20 -7.76 -1.76
CA ALA A 296 -7.73 -7.57 -3.13
C ALA A 296 -7.32 -8.85 -3.88
N ASP A 297 -7.57 -10.07 -3.37
CA ASP A 297 -7.25 -11.28 -4.14
C ASP A 297 -8.05 -11.29 -5.45
N PRO A 298 -7.40 -11.33 -6.64
CA PRO A 298 -8.08 -11.24 -7.93
C PRO A 298 -9.01 -12.43 -8.21
N PHE A 299 -8.85 -13.56 -7.54
CA PHE A 299 -9.72 -14.73 -7.67
C PHE A 299 -10.82 -14.81 -6.59
N ASN A 300 -10.76 -13.95 -5.58
CA ASN A 300 -11.82 -13.83 -4.61
C ASN A 300 -12.95 -12.94 -5.18
N LYS A 301 -14.04 -13.55 -5.64
CA LYS A 301 -15.20 -12.79 -6.18
C LYS A 301 -15.77 -11.77 -5.18
N GLY A 302 -15.52 -11.98 -3.88
CA GLY A 302 -15.96 -11.12 -2.79
C GLY A 302 -14.98 -9.99 -2.45
N ALA A 303 -13.82 -9.91 -3.12
CA ALA A 303 -12.81 -8.90 -2.83
C ALA A 303 -13.40 -7.48 -2.86
N TYR A 304 -13.11 -6.75 -1.79
CA TYR A 304 -13.68 -5.41 -1.58
C TYR A 304 -13.26 -4.39 -2.64
N VAL A 305 -12.07 -4.53 -3.26
CA VAL A 305 -11.66 -3.66 -4.37
C VAL A 305 -12.67 -3.65 -5.52
N ASN A 306 -13.38 -4.77 -5.74
CA ASN A 306 -14.44 -4.89 -6.77
C ASN A 306 -15.76 -4.17 -6.39
N LYS A 307 -15.82 -3.59 -5.19
CA LYS A 307 -16.99 -2.81 -4.73
C LYS A 307 -16.76 -1.31 -4.79
N LEU A 308 -15.55 -0.86 -5.15
CA LEU A 308 -15.20 0.55 -5.17
C LEU A 308 -15.91 1.31 -6.29
N ASP A 309 -16.54 2.43 -5.93
CA ASP A 309 -16.97 3.45 -6.88
C ASP A 309 -15.79 4.35 -7.27
N PHE A 310 -14.98 4.75 -6.29
CA PHE A 310 -13.81 5.60 -6.51
C PHE A 310 -12.56 5.07 -5.82
N VAL A 311 -11.44 5.19 -6.52
CA VAL A 311 -10.11 5.12 -5.91
C VAL A 311 -9.27 6.31 -6.32
N ILE A 312 -8.60 6.95 -5.33
CA ILE A 312 -7.70 8.06 -5.54
C ILE A 312 -6.28 7.60 -5.27
N LEU A 313 -5.47 7.60 -6.30
CA LEU A 313 -4.11 7.08 -6.30
C LEU A 313 -3.09 8.18 -6.60
N ALA A 314 -1.82 7.93 -6.28
CA ALA A 314 -0.72 8.81 -6.65
C ALA A 314 0.31 8.03 -7.47
N SER A 315 1.01 8.70 -8.39
CA SER A 315 2.02 8.06 -9.23
C SER A 315 3.33 8.87 -9.26
N LEU A 316 4.43 8.18 -9.50
CA LEU A 316 5.72 8.82 -9.82
C LEU A 316 5.72 9.31 -11.27
N GLU A 317 5.25 8.47 -12.19
CA GLU A 317 5.15 8.76 -13.61
C GLU A 317 3.80 8.25 -14.14
N VAL A 318 3.27 8.97 -15.14
CA VAL A 318 2.12 8.52 -15.95
C VAL A 318 2.46 8.79 -17.41
N ASP A 319 2.28 7.80 -18.28
CA ASP A 319 2.53 8.01 -19.72
C ASP A 319 1.27 8.39 -20.49
N VAL A 320 1.47 8.71 -21.77
CA VAL A 320 0.37 9.10 -22.69
C VAL A 320 -0.65 7.99 -22.94
N ASN A 321 -0.36 6.77 -22.55
CA ASN A 321 -1.31 5.64 -22.55
C ASN A 321 -1.96 5.42 -21.19
N PHE A 322 -1.81 6.35 -20.25
CA PHE A 322 -2.30 6.28 -18.86
C PHE A 322 -1.64 5.19 -18.00
N ASN A 323 -0.59 4.51 -18.48
CA ASN A 323 0.17 3.59 -17.62
C ASN A 323 0.82 4.37 -16.48
N CYS A 324 0.84 3.78 -15.29
CA CYS A 324 1.47 4.37 -14.12
C CYS A 324 2.69 3.58 -13.66
N ASN A 325 3.71 4.31 -13.20
CA ASN A 325 4.85 3.77 -12.48
C ASN A 325 4.87 4.33 -11.05
N VAL A 326 4.93 3.43 -10.07
CA VAL A 326 5.04 3.76 -8.64
C VAL A 326 6.20 3.04 -7.94
N VAL A 327 7.06 2.35 -8.69
CA VAL A 327 8.12 1.49 -8.17
C VAL A 327 9.52 2.00 -8.50
N VAL A 328 9.77 2.35 -9.76
CA VAL A 328 11.10 2.73 -10.24
C VAL A 328 11.24 4.24 -10.31
N GLY A 329 12.29 4.77 -9.71
CA GLY A 329 12.62 6.20 -9.78
C GLY A 329 13.14 6.61 -11.17
N SER A 330 13.25 7.91 -11.40
CA SER A 330 13.79 8.49 -12.66
C SER A 330 15.27 8.16 -12.90
N ASP A 331 15.95 7.65 -11.89
CA ASP A 331 17.34 7.15 -11.94
C ASP A 331 17.41 5.65 -12.25
N GLY A 332 16.28 4.99 -12.46
CA GLY A 332 16.20 3.55 -12.71
C GLY A 332 16.25 2.67 -11.46
N MET A 333 16.31 3.28 -10.26
CA MET A 333 16.37 2.52 -9.01
C MET A 333 15.00 2.13 -8.49
N ILE A 334 14.88 0.94 -7.93
CA ILE A 334 13.69 0.50 -7.20
C ILE A 334 13.61 1.31 -5.90
N THR A 335 12.57 2.14 -5.77
CA THR A 335 12.42 3.06 -4.65
C THR A 335 11.00 3.12 -4.09
N GLY A 336 10.07 2.41 -4.70
CA GLY A 336 8.65 2.47 -4.40
C GLY A 336 8.00 1.12 -4.13
N ALA A 337 6.71 1.17 -3.91
CA ALA A 337 5.86 0.01 -3.70
C ALA A 337 4.59 0.17 -4.54
N GLN A 338 4.24 -0.86 -5.27
CA GLN A 338 2.95 -0.87 -5.96
C GLN A 338 1.79 -1.10 -4.97
N GLY A 339 2.03 -1.82 -3.88
CA GLY A 339 0.98 -2.05 -2.88
C GLY A 339 -0.31 -2.56 -3.50
N GLY A 340 -1.42 -1.95 -3.13
CA GLY A 340 -2.75 -2.20 -3.73
C GLY A 340 -3.10 -1.28 -4.90
N HIS A 341 -2.15 -0.51 -5.45
CA HIS A 341 -2.40 0.45 -6.52
C HIS A 341 -3.02 -0.21 -7.77
N PRO A 342 -2.43 -1.26 -8.38
CA PRO A 342 -3.04 -1.93 -9.53
C PRO A 342 -4.31 -2.70 -9.16
N ASP A 343 -4.40 -3.27 -7.96
CA ASP A 343 -5.57 -4.03 -7.51
C ASP A 343 -6.82 -3.14 -7.44
N THR A 344 -6.68 -1.97 -6.81
CA THR A 344 -7.77 -1.01 -6.66
C THR A 344 -8.13 -0.31 -7.97
N ALA A 345 -7.12 -0.02 -8.81
CA ALA A 345 -7.35 0.53 -10.13
C ALA A 345 -8.17 -0.42 -11.00
N ALA A 346 -7.88 -1.72 -10.96
CA ALA A 346 -8.63 -2.72 -11.71
C ALA A 346 -10.05 -2.94 -11.19
N GLY A 347 -10.27 -2.77 -9.88
CA GLY A 347 -11.56 -3.04 -9.23
C GLY A 347 -12.54 -1.87 -9.22
N ALA A 348 -12.05 -0.63 -9.18
CA ALA A 348 -12.88 0.56 -9.03
C ALA A 348 -13.64 0.94 -10.32
N LYS A 349 -14.83 1.54 -10.18
CA LYS A 349 -15.59 2.09 -11.31
C LYS A 349 -14.98 3.37 -11.87
N CYS A 350 -14.27 4.13 -11.02
CA CYS A 350 -13.58 5.35 -11.42
C CYS A 350 -12.24 5.45 -10.68
N THR A 351 -11.16 5.27 -11.41
CA THR A 351 -9.79 5.37 -10.94
C THR A 351 -9.22 6.74 -11.28
N ILE A 352 -8.86 7.51 -10.26
CA ILE A 352 -8.28 8.85 -10.39
C ILE A 352 -6.84 8.80 -9.91
N VAL A 353 -5.89 9.17 -10.75
CA VAL A 353 -4.49 9.33 -10.40
C VAL A 353 -4.15 10.80 -10.24
N ILE A 354 -3.62 11.18 -9.08
CA ILE A 354 -3.15 12.55 -8.81
C ILE A 354 -1.63 12.56 -8.83
N ALA A 355 -1.05 13.33 -9.75
CA ALA A 355 0.38 13.55 -9.84
C ALA A 355 0.65 15.02 -10.19
N PRO A 356 1.59 15.72 -9.52
CA PRO A 356 1.98 17.06 -9.98
C PRO A 356 2.58 16.93 -11.39
N LEU A 357 2.40 17.95 -12.23
CA LEU A 357 2.99 17.91 -13.58
C LEU A 357 4.50 17.67 -13.54
N LEU A 358 5.16 18.26 -12.54
CA LEU A 358 6.59 18.14 -12.29
C LEU A 358 6.86 17.78 -10.83
N GLN A 359 7.72 16.81 -10.61
CA GLN A 359 8.30 16.50 -9.30
C GLN A 359 9.72 17.08 -9.21
N GLY A 360 9.83 18.31 -8.68
CA GLY A 360 11.06 19.08 -8.80
C GLY A 360 11.31 19.49 -10.26
N ARG A 361 12.33 18.91 -10.88
CA ARG A 361 12.67 19.12 -12.31
C ARG A 361 12.41 17.87 -13.16
N ILE A 362 11.70 16.90 -12.64
CA ILE A 362 11.39 15.64 -13.32
C ILE A 362 9.92 15.70 -13.79
N PRO A 363 9.64 15.50 -15.09
CA PRO A 363 8.27 15.42 -15.59
C PRO A 363 7.59 14.16 -15.02
N ALA A 364 6.40 14.33 -14.42
CA ALA A 364 5.60 13.19 -13.97
C ALA A 364 4.67 12.67 -15.08
N ILE A 365 4.41 13.48 -16.11
CA ILE A 365 3.70 13.05 -17.31
C ILE A 365 4.73 12.92 -18.44
N CYS A 366 4.85 11.70 -18.99
CA CYS A 366 5.92 11.34 -19.93
C CYS A 366 5.39 10.58 -21.16
N THR A 367 6.24 10.33 -22.12
CA THR A 367 5.88 9.56 -23.33
C THR A 367 5.69 8.09 -23.01
N ASN A 368 6.59 7.51 -22.21
CA ASN A 368 6.53 6.14 -21.72
C ASN A 368 7.03 6.11 -20.28
N VAL A 369 6.34 5.39 -19.40
CA VAL A 369 6.83 5.16 -18.04
C VAL A 369 8.03 4.23 -18.03
N THR A 370 8.89 4.38 -17.02
CA THR A 370 10.08 3.54 -16.84
C THR A 370 9.70 2.06 -16.65
N THR A 371 8.61 1.81 -15.93
CA THR A 371 8.02 0.47 -15.78
C THR A 371 6.51 0.58 -15.58
N VAL A 372 5.74 -0.34 -16.14
CA VAL A 372 4.28 -0.36 -15.95
C VAL A 372 3.96 -1.12 -14.68
N THR A 373 3.53 -0.41 -13.64
CA THR A 373 3.03 -1.02 -12.40
C THR A 373 1.51 -1.07 -12.36
N THR A 374 0.84 -0.13 -13.01
CA THR A 374 -0.62 -0.11 -13.17
C THR A 374 -0.95 0.17 -14.64
N PRO A 375 -1.59 -0.79 -15.33
CA PRO A 375 -1.95 -0.63 -16.74
C PRO A 375 -2.92 0.52 -16.97
N GLY A 376 -2.69 1.31 -18.01
CA GLY A 376 -3.50 2.48 -18.35
C GLY A 376 -4.96 2.17 -18.69
N GLU A 377 -5.27 0.94 -19.05
CA GLU A 377 -6.65 0.50 -19.25
C GLU A 377 -7.48 0.51 -17.96
N THR A 378 -6.83 0.53 -16.79
CA THR A 378 -7.47 0.60 -15.47
C THR A 378 -7.42 2.00 -14.85
N VAL A 379 -6.85 2.99 -15.54
CA VAL A 379 -6.75 4.38 -15.10
C VAL A 379 -7.69 5.25 -15.92
N ASP A 380 -8.65 5.89 -15.26
CA ASP A 380 -9.71 6.65 -15.93
C ASP A 380 -9.40 8.13 -16.05
N VAL A 381 -8.73 8.69 -15.04
CA VAL A 381 -8.48 10.15 -14.96
C VAL A 381 -7.10 10.42 -14.36
N VAL A 382 -6.39 11.37 -14.94
CA VAL A 382 -5.13 11.91 -14.41
C VAL A 382 -5.34 13.39 -14.06
N ILE A 383 -5.06 13.75 -12.82
CA ILE A 383 -5.19 15.11 -12.30
C ILE A 383 -3.81 15.66 -11.95
N THR A 384 -3.47 16.77 -12.56
CA THR A 384 -2.24 17.51 -12.29
C THR A 384 -2.55 18.93 -11.79
N ASP A 385 -1.55 19.65 -11.32
CA ASP A 385 -1.64 21.08 -11.00
C ASP A 385 -1.79 21.97 -12.25
N TYR A 386 -1.79 21.41 -13.46
CA TYR A 386 -1.96 22.14 -14.72
C TYR A 386 -3.21 21.74 -15.52
N GLY A 387 -3.84 20.63 -15.20
CA GLY A 387 -5.04 20.21 -15.91
C GLY A 387 -5.45 18.77 -15.55
N ILE A 388 -6.57 18.37 -16.15
CA ILE A 388 -7.24 17.09 -15.94
C ILE A 388 -7.34 16.38 -17.28
N ALA A 389 -6.76 15.19 -17.39
CA ALA A 389 -6.91 14.34 -18.57
C ALA A 389 -7.83 13.16 -18.23
N ILE A 390 -8.90 13.01 -19.02
CA ILE A 390 -9.79 11.83 -18.96
C ILE A 390 -9.32 10.85 -20.01
N ASN A 391 -9.17 9.57 -19.62
CA ASN A 391 -8.80 8.52 -20.56
C ASN A 391 -9.86 8.45 -21.69
N PRO A 392 -9.46 8.53 -22.97
CA PRO A 392 -10.37 8.52 -24.10
C PRO A 392 -11.29 7.29 -24.17
N ARG A 393 -10.96 6.22 -23.47
CA ARG A 393 -11.82 5.01 -23.34
C ARG A 393 -13.07 5.27 -22.51
N ARG A 394 -13.09 6.30 -21.65
CA ARG A 394 -14.16 6.65 -20.71
C ARG A 394 -15.07 7.74 -21.30
N GLN A 395 -15.74 7.39 -22.40
CA GLN A 395 -16.70 8.28 -23.06
C GLN A 395 -17.85 8.70 -22.14
N ASP A 396 -18.24 7.84 -21.20
CA ASP A 396 -19.21 8.12 -20.16
C ASP A 396 -18.78 9.29 -19.24
N LEU A 397 -17.51 9.31 -18.81
CA LEU A 397 -16.96 10.39 -18.01
C LEU A 397 -16.77 11.68 -18.82
N ILE A 398 -16.30 11.57 -20.06
CA ILE A 398 -16.15 12.73 -20.95
C ILE A 398 -17.51 13.41 -21.15
N GLU A 399 -18.57 12.66 -21.43
CA GLU A 399 -19.90 13.22 -21.64
C GLU A 399 -20.47 13.86 -20.38
N CYS A 400 -20.30 13.23 -19.20
CA CYS A 400 -20.82 13.83 -17.96
C CYS A 400 -20.05 15.09 -17.52
N MET A 401 -18.82 15.31 -18.01
CA MET A 401 -17.98 16.45 -17.67
C MET A 401 -18.04 17.59 -18.67
N LYS A 402 -18.73 17.47 -19.81
CA LYS A 402 -18.70 18.47 -20.89
C LYS A 402 -19.12 19.89 -20.50
N ASP A 403 -20.04 20.01 -19.54
CA ASP A 403 -20.54 21.31 -19.05
C ASP A 403 -19.88 21.74 -17.73
N VAL A 404 -18.95 20.93 -17.19
CA VAL A 404 -18.24 21.21 -15.94
C VAL A 404 -17.04 22.12 -16.21
N LYS A 405 -16.95 23.24 -15.49
CA LYS A 405 -15.85 24.21 -15.66
C LYS A 405 -14.62 23.78 -14.88
N LEU A 406 -13.89 22.80 -15.41
CA LEU A 406 -12.58 22.35 -14.92
C LEU A 406 -11.55 22.46 -16.06
N PRO A 407 -10.24 22.51 -15.76
CA PRO A 407 -9.19 22.65 -16.77
C PRO A 407 -8.91 21.33 -17.49
N PHE A 408 -9.88 20.86 -18.28
CA PHE A 408 -9.71 19.64 -19.09
C PHE A 408 -8.73 19.85 -20.23
N CYS A 409 -7.91 18.84 -20.48
CA CYS A 409 -6.94 18.77 -21.57
C CYS A 409 -6.65 17.31 -21.91
N THR A 410 -5.88 17.07 -22.96
CA THR A 410 -5.40 15.71 -23.26
C THR A 410 -4.16 15.37 -22.44
N ILE A 411 -3.85 14.09 -22.31
CA ILE A 411 -2.65 13.64 -21.60
C ILE A 411 -1.37 14.07 -22.36
N GLU A 412 -1.44 14.14 -23.68
CA GLU A 412 -0.36 14.63 -24.55
C GLU A 412 -0.09 16.12 -24.31
N GLU A 413 -1.12 16.94 -24.15
CA GLU A 413 -0.96 18.36 -23.81
C GLU A 413 -0.27 18.55 -22.45
N LEU A 414 -0.54 17.68 -21.47
CA LEU A 414 0.16 17.69 -20.18
C LEU A 414 1.62 17.28 -20.33
N ARG A 415 1.93 16.23 -21.10
CA ARG A 415 3.30 15.82 -21.39
C ARG A 415 4.06 16.93 -22.12
N ASP A 416 3.49 17.50 -23.17
CA ASP A 416 4.12 18.56 -23.98
C ASP A 416 4.40 19.81 -23.13
N LYS A 417 3.49 20.12 -22.23
CA LYS A 417 3.69 21.21 -21.26
C LYS A 417 4.83 20.90 -20.28
N ALA A 418 4.90 19.68 -19.76
CA ALA A 418 5.99 19.27 -18.88
C ALA A 418 7.34 19.37 -19.59
N TYR A 419 7.44 18.81 -20.80
CA TYR A 419 8.64 18.83 -21.61
C TYR A 419 9.03 20.26 -22.07
N GLY A 420 8.05 21.12 -22.33
CA GLY A 420 8.27 22.54 -22.61
C GLY A 420 8.90 23.32 -21.44
N ILE A 421 8.70 22.87 -20.19
CA ILE A 421 9.27 23.51 -19.00
C ILE A 421 10.66 22.96 -18.65
N VAL A 422 10.85 21.64 -18.68
CA VAL A 422 12.06 20.98 -18.15
C VAL A 422 12.88 20.25 -19.19
N GLY A 423 12.39 20.12 -20.42
CA GLY A 423 12.94 19.27 -21.48
C GLY A 423 12.43 17.83 -21.40
N GLU A 424 12.59 17.10 -22.47
CA GLU A 424 12.38 15.67 -22.50
C GLU A 424 13.52 14.99 -21.74
N PRO A 425 13.23 14.08 -20.77
CA PRO A 425 14.28 13.40 -20.04
C PRO A 425 15.00 12.37 -20.92
N ASP A 426 16.30 12.23 -20.69
CA ASP A 426 17.06 11.14 -21.31
C ASP A 426 16.55 9.79 -20.80
N PRO A 427 16.48 8.76 -21.66
CA PRO A 427 16.08 7.42 -21.26
C PRO A 427 17.02 6.84 -20.20
N VAL A 428 16.47 6.16 -19.22
CA VAL A 428 17.25 5.42 -18.22
C VAL A 428 18.08 4.33 -18.95
N GLN A 429 19.37 4.29 -18.67
CA GLN A 429 20.27 3.27 -19.20
C GLN A 429 20.30 2.08 -18.24
N PHE A 430 19.68 0.97 -18.64
CA PHE A 430 19.71 -0.27 -17.89
C PHE A 430 20.86 -1.17 -18.33
N GLY A 431 21.38 -1.99 -17.42
CA GLY A 431 22.29 -3.08 -17.75
C GLY A 431 21.54 -4.30 -18.31
N ASP A 432 22.31 -5.32 -18.73
CA ASP A 432 21.75 -6.54 -19.34
C ASP A 432 21.11 -7.51 -18.31
N ARG A 433 21.44 -7.36 -17.02
CA ARG A 433 20.93 -8.23 -15.97
C ARG A 433 19.55 -7.79 -15.50
N VAL A 434 18.56 -8.67 -15.60
CA VAL A 434 17.26 -8.50 -14.95
C VAL A 434 17.43 -8.70 -13.44
N VAL A 435 17.15 -7.68 -12.67
CA VAL A 435 17.29 -7.68 -11.19
C VAL A 435 15.96 -7.78 -10.46
N GLY A 436 14.85 -7.46 -11.13
CA GLY A 436 13.50 -7.55 -10.60
C GLY A 436 12.45 -7.66 -11.71
N ILE A 437 11.33 -8.30 -11.39
CA ILE A 437 10.15 -8.44 -12.26
C ILE A 437 8.87 -8.16 -11.45
#